data_6b3eccd8bd57bf050c75dba4e69ed4fb
#
_entry.id   6b3eccd8bd57bf050c75dba4e69ed4fb
#
_cell.length_a   1.000
_cell.length_b   1.000
_cell.length_c   1.000
_cell.angle_alpha   90.00
_cell.angle_beta   90.00
_cell.angle_gamma   90.00
#
_symmetry.space_group_name_H-M   'P 1'
#
loop_
_entity.id
_entity.type
_entity.pdbx_description
1 polymer ?
#
loop_
_entity_poly.entity_id
_entity_poly.type
_entity_poly.pdbx_seq_one_letter_code
_entity_poly.pdbx_strand_id
1 'polypeptide(L)'
;MPALGIKIIMLNTLLSAFQEEFFLRALLALFLSGISAACLGSYIILRRMSFISTAMTHSILPGVVLAVLLGFSAYWGALIAALLTAAGIAWISSRKGSSEDSAIGVMLSVMFALGIAFMGLSHSWRDFTGLLFGSIVSVSTEDIGVILGTTFIVLFCLRLLHKELELASFDEEYAHLLGARPALLRSVLLILIALAAVASVRLVGALLTTALFIIPSTTGVLIGKNLKGVMFWSVLCACGGGTLGLIISYTFQGIPAGAAIVLGCAIPYFIVRIKNA
;
A
#
# COMPACT_ATOMS: atom_id res chain seq x y z
N MET A 1 -18.93 -37.51 9.49
CA MET A 1 -18.52 -36.99 10.82
C MET A 1 -17.23 -36.19 10.89
N PRO A 2 -16.19 -36.29 9.98
CA PRO A 2 -15.01 -35.47 10.10
C PRO A 2 -15.22 -33.97 9.80
N ALA A 3 -16.19 -33.61 8.94
CA ALA A 3 -16.46 -32.23 8.57
C ALA A 3 -17.05 -31.38 9.73
N LEU A 4 -17.75 -31.97 10.68
CA LEU A 4 -18.32 -31.26 11.84
C LEU A 4 -17.23 -30.92 12.86
N GLY A 5 -16.26 -31.83 13.05
CA GLY A 5 -15.10 -31.60 13.93
C GLY A 5 -14.20 -30.48 13.44
N ILE A 6 -13.95 -30.41 12.12
CA ILE A 6 -13.15 -29.33 11.49
C ILE A 6 -13.86 -27.98 11.66
N LYS A 7 -15.17 -27.90 11.47
CA LYS A 7 -15.95 -26.66 11.68
C LYS A 7 -15.90 -26.15 13.13
N ILE A 8 -16.00 -27.06 14.12
CA ILE A 8 -15.95 -26.69 15.54
C ILE A 8 -14.55 -26.23 15.92
N ILE A 9 -13.51 -26.91 15.44
CA ILE A 9 -12.11 -26.50 15.66
C ILE A 9 -11.87 -25.13 15.03
N MET A 10 -12.29 -24.90 13.79
CA MET A 10 -12.15 -23.59 13.12
C MET A 10 -12.92 -22.49 13.87
N LEU A 11 -14.12 -22.75 14.37
CA LEU A 11 -14.90 -21.76 15.10
C LEU A 11 -14.24 -21.39 16.43
N ASN A 12 -13.74 -22.38 17.16
CA ASN A 12 -13.02 -22.15 18.42
C ASN A 12 -11.70 -21.42 18.18
N THR A 13 -10.96 -21.75 17.12
CA THR A 13 -9.72 -21.05 16.74
C THR A 13 -9.99 -19.60 16.31
N LEU A 14 -11.11 -19.35 15.64
CA LEU A 14 -11.56 -18.01 15.31
C LEU A 14 -11.91 -17.19 16.57
N LEU A 15 -12.68 -17.77 17.49
CA LEU A 15 -13.03 -17.10 18.74
C LEU A 15 -11.80 -16.80 19.59
N SER A 16 -10.83 -17.72 19.65
CA SER A 16 -9.57 -17.50 20.37
C SER A 16 -8.70 -16.42 19.70
N ALA A 17 -8.67 -16.36 18.36
CA ALA A 17 -7.93 -15.33 17.64
C ALA A 17 -8.37 -13.91 18.02
N PHE A 18 -9.67 -13.67 18.13
CA PHE A 18 -10.22 -12.36 18.54
C PHE A 18 -9.99 -12.00 20.02
N GLN A 19 -9.58 -12.96 20.85
CA GLN A 19 -9.20 -12.71 22.23
C GLN A 19 -7.72 -12.33 22.38
N GLU A 20 -6.90 -12.61 21.36
CA GLU A 20 -5.48 -12.31 21.36
C GLU A 20 -5.22 -10.85 20.96
N GLU A 21 -4.55 -10.12 21.83
CA GLU A 21 -4.27 -8.69 21.63
C GLU A 21 -3.45 -8.42 20.35
N PHE A 22 -2.47 -9.29 20.04
CA PHE A 22 -1.66 -9.15 18.83
C PHE A 22 -2.48 -9.29 17.55
N PHE A 23 -3.49 -10.17 17.54
CA PHE A 23 -4.37 -10.36 16.38
C PHE A 23 -5.26 -9.14 16.15
N LEU A 24 -5.80 -8.54 17.22
CA LEU A 24 -6.58 -7.30 17.12
C LEU A 24 -5.73 -6.12 16.62
N ARG A 25 -4.49 -6.01 17.09
CA ARG A 25 -3.54 -4.99 16.60
C ARG A 25 -3.22 -5.20 15.13
N ALA A 26 -2.95 -6.43 14.72
CA ALA A 26 -2.72 -6.79 13.32
C ALA A 26 -3.93 -6.46 12.43
N LEU A 27 -5.14 -6.76 12.90
CA LEU A 27 -6.39 -6.47 12.20
C LEU A 27 -6.62 -4.95 12.05
N LEU A 28 -6.39 -4.18 13.11
CA LEU A 28 -6.47 -2.71 13.07
C LEU A 28 -5.46 -2.13 12.09
N ALA A 29 -4.20 -2.57 12.13
CA ALA A 29 -3.17 -2.14 11.21
C ALA A 29 -3.53 -2.48 9.75
N LEU A 30 -4.07 -3.68 9.52
CA LEU A 30 -4.56 -4.12 8.21
C LEU A 30 -5.71 -3.23 7.70
N PHE A 31 -6.69 -2.91 8.55
CA PHE A 31 -7.82 -2.06 8.16
C PHE A 31 -7.37 -0.64 7.83
N LEU A 32 -6.56 -0.03 8.69
CA LEU A 32 -6.07 1.32 8.47
C LEU A 32 -5.21 1.42 7.19
N SER A 33 -4.25 0.49 7.02
CA SER A 33 -3.43 0.43 5.80
C SER A 33 -4.27 0.08 4.57
N GLY A 34 -5.19 -0.89 4.70
CA GLY A 34 -6.07 -1.32 3.62
C GLY A 34 -7.00 -0.22 3.13
N ILE A 35 -7.60 0.56 4.03
CA ILE A 35 -8.48 1.69 3.68
C ILE A 35 -7.70 2.76 2.93
N SER A 36 -6.56 3.21 3.47
CA SER A 36 -5.75 4.25 2.83
C SER A 36 -5.18 3.77 1.49
N ALA A 37 -4.66 2.54 1.43
CA ALA A 37 -4.12 1.95 0.20
C ALA A 37 -5.20 1.74 -0.87
N ALA A 38 -6.39 1.24 -0.51
CA ALA A 38 -7.49 1.03 -1.46
C ALA A 38 -8.05 2.35 -2.03
N CYS A 39 -8.17 3.38 -1.19
CA CYS A 39 -8.61 4.70 -1.65
C CYS A 39 -7.59 5.33 -2.62
N LEU A 40 -6.30 5.34 -2.27
CA LEU A 40 -5.23 5.84 -3.14
C LEU A 40 -5.07 4.96 -4.39
N GLY A 41 -5.13 3.66 -4.22
CA GLY A 41 -5.03 2.67 -5.28
C GLY A 41 -6.10 2.84 -6.36
N SER A 42 -7.30 3.29 -5.99
CA SER A 42 -8.34 3.62 -6.96
C SER A 42 -7.89 4.71 -7.95
N TYR A 43 -7.22 5.76 -7.48
CA TYR A 43 -6.61 6.77 -8.35
C TYR A 43 -5.41 6.23 -9.13
N ILE A 44 -4.59 5.38 -8.51
CA ILE A 44 -3.43 4.74 -9.16
C ILE A 44 -3.87 3.95 -10.39
N ILE A 45 -4.90 3.10 -10.24
CA ILE A 45 -5.40 2.26 -11.33
C ILE A 45 -6.06 3.11 -12.44
N LEU A 46 -6.88 4.09 -12.07
CA LEU A 46 -7.53 4.99 -13.03
C LEU A 46 -6.51 5.82 -13.84
N ARG A 47 -5.41 6.24 -13.22
CA ARG A 47 -4.30 6.96 -13.89
C ARG A 47 -3.30 6.04 -14.60
N ARG A 48 -3.50 4.72 -14.58
CA ARG A 48 -2.62 3.71 -15.16
C ARG A 48 -1.19 3.71 -14.61
N MET A 49 -1.03 4.09 -13.34
CA MET A 49 0.26 4.18 -12.64
C MET A 49 0.54 2.95 -11.77
N SER A 50 0.21 1.74 -12.22
CA SER A 50 0.23 0.53 -11.39
C SER A 50 1.58 0.22 -10.75
N PHE A 51 2.70 0.62 -11.37
CA PHE A 51 4.04 0.42 -10.84
C PHE A 51 4.44 1.41 -9.73
N ILE A 52 3.64 2.46 -9.46
CA ILE A 52 3.98 3.48 -8.47
C ILE A 52 4.07 2.91 -7.05
N SER A 53 3.19 1.97 -6.71
CA SER A 53 3.21 1.32 -5.39
C SER A 53 4.50 0.54 -5.16
N THR A 54 4.96 -0.21 -6.17
CA THR A 54 6.24 -0.93 -6.15
C THR A 54 7.41 0.06 -6.07
N ALA A 55 7.38 1.12 -6.88
CA ALA A 55 8.42 2.14 -6.85
C ALA A 55 8.54 2.79 -5.47
N MET A 56 7.43 3.17 -4.85
CA MET A 56 7.44 3.80 -3.52
C MET A 56 7.93 2.85 -2.43
N THR A 57 7.53 1.58 -2.45
CA THR A 57 7.94 0.61 -1.41
C THR A 57 9.40 0.20 -1.50
N HIS A 58 9.98 0.14 -2.69
CA HIS A 58 11.40 -0.21 -2.86
C HIS A 58 12.34 0.99 -2.80
N SER A 59 11.88 2.19 -3.18
CA SER A 59 12.70 3.40 -3.13
C SER A 59 12.95 3.95 -1.72
N ILE A 60 12.28 3.42 -0.70
CA ILE A 60 12.61 3.75 0.69
C ILE A 60 13.93 3.16 1.15
N LEU A 61 14.43 2.10 0.49
CA LEU A 61 15.60 1.34 0.90
C LEU A 61 16.85 2.21 1.13
N PRO A 62 17.29 3.09 0.22
CA PRO A 62 18.49 3.91 0.44
C PRO A 62 18.36 4.81 1.66
N GLY A 63 17.16 5.36 1.91
CA GLY A 63 16.92 6.22 3.06
C GLY A 63 16.96 5.46 4.38
N VAL A 64 16.40 4.26 4.43
CA VAL A 64 16.46 3.39 5.61
C VAL A 64 17.90 3.01 5.94
N VAL A 65 18.65 2.52 4.93
CA VAL A 65 20.05 2.12 5.13
C VAL A 65 20.90 3.29 5.60
N LEU A 66 20.75 4.44 4.95
CA LEU A 66 21.50 5.65 5.30
C LEU A 66 21.16 6.13 6.73
N ALA A 67 19.89 6.11 7.11
CA ALA A 67 19.46 6.51 8.45
C ALA A 67 20.06 5.58 9.53
N VAL A 68 20.05 4.27 9.30
CA VAL A 68 20.65 3.28 10.22
C VAL A 68 22.16 3.49 10.34
N LEU A 69 22.87 3.71 9.22
CA LEU A 69 24.30 3.99 9.21
C LEU A 69 24.68 5.27 9.98
N LEU A 70 23.82 6.28 9.93
CA LEU A 70 24.02 7.56 10.61
C LEU A 70 23.47 7.58 12.06
N GLY A 71 22.90 6.46 12.54
CA GLY A 71 22.32 6.35 13.88
C GLY A 71 20.96 7.05 14.05
N PHE A 72 20.27 7.36 12.95
CA PHE A 72 18.93 7.95 12.95
C PHE A 72 17.83 6.89 12.86
N SER A 73 16.59 7.29 13.16
CA SER A 73 15.43 6.43 12.99
C SER A 73 15.21 6.05 11.52
N ALA A 74 15.09 4.75 11.24
CA ALA A 74 14.80 4.21 9.92
C ALA A 74 13.52 4.79 9.29
N TYR A 75 12.53 5.15 10.12
CA TYR A 75 11.27 5.76 9.68
C TYR A 75 11.49 7.09 8.95
N TRP A 76 12.29 7.99 9.53
CA TRP A 76 12.58 9.29 8.91
C TRP A 76 13.40 9.13 7.63
N GLY A 77 14.35 8.19 7.60
CA GLY A 77 15.08 7.87 6.38
C GLY A 77 14.17 7.36 5.27
N ALA A 78 13.26 6.43 5.60
CA ALA A 78 12.25 5.93 4.66
C ALA A 78 11.37 7.06 4.11
N LEU A 79 10.89 7.94 4.99
CA LEU A 79 10.03 9.06 4.62
C LEU A 79 10.73 10.05 3.67
N ILE A 80 11.96 10.44 3.98
CA ILE A 80 12.75 11.34 3.14
C ILE A 80 12.97 10.72 1.76
N ALA A 81 13.38 9.44 1.70
CA ALA A 81 13.61 8.75 0.43
C ALA A 81 12.32 8.63 -0.40
N ALA A 82 11.19 8.31 0.22
CA ALA A 82 9.90 8.23 -0.47
C ALA A 82 9.46 9.61 -1.02
N LEU A 83 9.64 10.68 -0.25
CA LEU A 83 9.33 12.05 -0.70
C LEU A 83 10.26 12.51 -1.83
N LEU A 84 11.55 12.19 -1.76
CA LEU A 84 12.50 12.45 -2.85
C LEU A 84 12.11 11.68 -4.12
N THR A 85 11.67 10.44 -3.98
CA THR A 85 11.16 9.64 -5.10
C THR A 85 9.90 10.27 -5.70
N ALA A 86 8.94 10.68 -4.87
CA ALA A 86 7.73 11.35 -5.31
C ALA A 86 8.05 12.65 -6.06
N ALA A 87 8.96 13.46 -5.52
CA ALA A 87 9.43 14.70 -6.17
C ALA A 87 10.17 14.42 -7.48
N GLY A 88 11.03 13.40 -7.53
CA GLY A 88 11.73 12.99 -8.73
C GLY A 88 10.77 12.51 -9.83
N ILE A 89 9.78 11.68 -9.48
CA ILE A 89 8.74 11.26 -10.44
C ILE A 89 7.97 12.47 -10.96
N ALA A 90 7.52 13.38 -10.08
CA ALA A 90 6.80 14.58 -10.47
C ALA A 90 7.63 15.47 -11.40
N TRP A 91 8.93 15.62 -11.12
CA TRP A 91 9.85 16.42 -11.92
C TRP A 91 10.11 15.80 -13.30
N ILE A 92 10.41 14.50 -13.38
CA ILE A 92 10.65 13.81 -14.65
C ILE A 92 9.40 13.82 -15.51
N SER A 93 8.24 13.46 -14.94
CA SER A 93 6.97 13.38 -15.67
C SER A 93 6.44 14.75 -16.14
N SER A 94 6.94 15.86 -15.58
CA SER A 94 6.63 17.21 -16.06
C SER A 94 7.38 17.62 -17.34
N ARG A 95 8.37 16.84 -17.77
CA ARG A 95 9.17 17.14 -18.96
C ARG A 95 8.47 16.63 -20.23
N LYS A 96 8.52 17.42 -21.30
CA LYS A 96 7.95 17.04 -22.60
C LYS A 96 8.56 15.71 -23.09
N GLY A 97 7.70 14.78 -23.48
CA GLY A 97 8.11 13.46 -23.99
C GLY A 97 8.34 12.37 -22.93
N SER A 98 8.20 12.69 -21.64
CA SER A 98 8.26 11.68 -20.56
C SER A 98 6.87 11.24 -20.17
N SER A 99 6.63 9.91 -20.15
CA SER A 99 5.43 9.35 -19.56
C SER A 99 5.59 9.19 -18.04
N GLU A 100 4.47 9.18 -17.29
CA GLU A 100 4.49 8.92 -15.84
C GLU A 100 5.12 7.57 -15.55
N ASP A 101 4.79 6.56 -16.34
CA ASP A 101 5.28 5.20 -16.17
C ASP A 101 6.81 5.10 -16.37
N SER A 102 7.36 5.83 -17.35
CA SER A 102 8.82 5.93 -17.54
C SER A 102 9.50 6.62 -16.36
N ALA A 103 8.92 7.70 -15.83
CA ALA A 103 9.45 8.40 -14.66
C ALA A 103 9.47 7.50 -13.42
N ILE A 104 8.40 6.71 -13.21
CA ILE A 104 8.31 5.71 -12.14
C ILE A 104 9.41 4.65 -12.29
N GLY A 105 9.58 4.10 -13.49
CA GLY A 105 10.60 3.08 -13.76
C GLY A 105 12.03 3.57 -13.52
N VAL A 106 12.35 4.80 -13.99
CA VAL A 106 13.67 5.41 -13.77
C VAL A 106 13.93 5.63 -12.28
N MET A 107 12.98 6.24 -11.55
CA MET A 107 13.15 6.52 -10.12
C MET A 107 13.25 5.24 -9.29
N LEU A 108 12.45 4.22 -9.61
CA LEU A 108 12.55 2.90 -8.97
C LEU A 108 13.95 2.32 -9.15
N SER A 109 14.47 2.29 -10.39
CA SER A 109 15.77 1.70 -10.70
C SER A 109 16.92 2.43 -10.00
N VAL A 110 16.90 3.76 -10.04
CA VAL A 110 17.94 4.60 -9.43
C VAL A 110 17.93 4.47 -7.91
N MET A 111 16.77 4.62 -7.28
CA MET A 111 16.65 4.54 -5.83
C MET A 111 16.97 3.12 -5.31
N PHE A 112 16.51 2.10 -6.00
CA PHE A 112 16.81 0.71 -5.62
C PHE A 112 18.30 0.40 -5.74
N ALA A 113 18.96 0.84 -6.83
CA ALA A 113 20.40 0.69 -7.02
C ALA A 113 21.19 1.43 -5.93
N LEU A 114 20.79 2.66 -5.57
CA LEU A 114 21.39 3.40 -4.45
C LEU A 114 21.22 2.65 -3.12
N GLY A 115 20.05 2.08 -2.89
CA GLY A 115 19.80 1.26 -1.70
C GLY A 115 20.74 0.07 -1.59
N ILE A 116 20.92 -0.69 -2.68
CA ILE A 116 21.84 -1.82 -2.74
C ILE A 116 23.29 -1.35 -2.56
N ALA A 117 23.68 -0.24 -3.17
CA ALA A 117 25.03 0.31 -3.01
C ALA A 117 25.32 0.68 -1.54
N PHE A 118 24.39 1.33 -0.85
CA PHE A 118 24.54 1.65 0.57
C PHE A 118 24.52 0.41 1.46
N MET A 119 23.73 -0.62 1.13
CA MET A 119 23.79 -1.91 1.82
C MET A 119 25.16 -2.58 1.70
N GLY A 120 25.77 -2.54 0.51
CA GLY A 120 27.12 -3.04 0.29
C GLY A 120 28.16 -2.35 1.18
N LEU A 121 28.03 -1.04 1.38
CA LEU A 121 28.90 -0.27 2.27
C LEU A 121 28.66 -0.56 3.75
N SER A 122 27.46 -0.96 4.14
CA SER A 122 27.10 -1.22 5.55
C SER A 122 27.58 -2.57 6.09
N HIS A 123 28.05 -3.49 5.24
CA HIS A 123 28.42 -4.87 5.58
C HIS A 123 27.33 -5.67 6.33
N SER A 124 26.06 -5.19 6.39
CA SER A 124 24.97 -5.76 7.17
C SER A 124 23.77 -6.08 6.27
N TRP A 125 23.86 -7.18 5.51
CA TRP A 125 22.79 -7.61 4.59
C TRP A 125 21.56 -8.20 5.32
N ARG A 126 21.75 -8.76 6.53
CA ARG A 126 20.70 -9.52 7.23
C ARG A 126 19.60 -8.65 7.83
N ASP A 127 19.93 -7.42 8.22
CA ASP A 127 19.00 -6.55 8.95
C ASP A 127 17.92 -5.95 8.05
N PHE A 128 18.15 -5.90 6.73
CA PHE A 128 17.24 -5.24 5.79
C PHE A 128 16.21 -6.17 5.12
N THR A 129 16.41 -7.50 5.18
CA THR A 129 15.45 -8.46 4.64
C THR A 129 14.12 -8.42 5.40
N GLY A 130 14.14 -8.16 6.71
CA GLY A 130 12.96 -7.99 7.53
C GLY A 130 12.05 -6.85 7.09
N LEU A 131 12.60 -5.78 6.52
CA LEU A 131 11.84 -4.65 5.97
C LEU A 131 11.03 -5.03 4.72
N LEU A 132 11.52 -5.96 3.90
CA LEU A 132 10.82 -6.40 2.69
C LEU A 132 9.60 -7.26 3.02
N PHE A 133 9.73 -8.13 4.03
CA PHE A 133 8.67 -9.07 4.39
C PHE A 133 7.74 -8.54 5.47
N GLY A 134 8.20 -7.58 6.29
CA GLY A 134 7.43 -7.03 7.41
C GLY A 134 7.04 -8.10 8.45
N SER A 135 6.40 -7.68 9.51
CA SER A 135 5.78 -8.60 10.49
C SER A 135 4.52 -7.94 11.05
N ILE A 136 3.39 -8.22 10.42
CA ILE A 136 2.10 -7.68 10.89
C ILE A 136 1.73 -8.17 12.31
N VAL A 137 2.39 -9.24 12.76
CA VAL A 137 2.17 -9.83 14.10
C VAL A 137 2.91 -9.05 15.20
N SER A 138 3.99 -8.31 14.85
CA SER A 138 4.81 -7.55 15.80
C SER A 138 4.47 -6.05 15.87
N VAL A 139 3.26 -5.67 15.49
CA VAL A 139 2.80 -4.27 15.48
C VAL A 139 2.72 -3.72 16.89
N SER A 140 3.45 -2.63 17.16
CA SER A 140 3.40 -1.89 18.43
C SER A 140 2.24 -0.89 18.47
N THR A 141 1.93 -0.39 19.67
CA THR A 141 0.91 0.64 19.86
C THR A 141 1.31 1.97 19.20
N GLU A 142 2.61 2.28 19.21
CA GLU A 142 3.16 3.47 18.53
C GLU A 142 2.96 3.38 17.01
N ASP A 143 3.17 2.20 16.44
CA ASP A 143 2.97 1.96 15.01
C ASP A 143 1.51 2.17 14.60
N ILE A 144 0.55 1.72 15.42
CA ILE A 144 -0.88 1.96 15.19
C ILE A 144 -1.18 3.46 15.20
N GLY A 145 -0.56 4.22 16.10
CA GLY A 145 -0.70 5.68 16.13
C GLY A 145 -0.21 6.35 14.83
N VAL A 146 0.95 5.93 14.33
CA VAL A 146 1.51 6.46 13.08
C VAL A 146 0.61 6.15 11.88
N ILE A 147 0.13 4.91 11.76
CA ILE A 147 -0.72 4.53 10.61
C ILE A 147 -2.09 5.18 10.68
N LEU A 148 -2.66 5.34 11.88
CA LEU A 148 -3.92 6.04 12.09
C LEU A 148 -3.79 7.51 11.68
N GLY A 149 -2.75 8.21 12.12
CA GLY A 149 -2.46 9.58 11.71
C GLY A 149 -2.27 9.72 10.20
N THR A 150 -1.49 8.80 9.60
CA THR A 150 -1.28 8.78 8.15
C THR A 150 -2.59 8.52 7.39
N THR A 151 -3.37 7.52 7.81
CA THR A 151 -4.66 7.21 7.19
C THR A 151 -5.62 8.40 7.29
N PHE A 152 -5.66 9.07 8.44
CA PHE A 152 -6.47 10.27 8.62
C PHE A 152 -6.04 11.39 7.65
N ILE A 153 -4.73 11.68 7.53
CA ILE A 153 -4.20 12.69 6.60
C ILE A 153 -4.58 12.33 5.17
N VAL A 154 -4.37 11.08 4.76
CA VAL A 154 -4.69 10.60 3.41
C VAL A 154 -6.17 10.78 3.11
N LEU A 155 -7.07 10.28 3.97
CA LEU A 155 -8.50 10.36 3.76
C LEU A 155 -9.00 11.81 3.78
N PHE A 156 -8.47 12.63 4.67
CA PHE A 156 -8.80 14.05 4.76
C PHE A 156 -8.40 14.81 3.49
N CYS A 157 -7.16 14.62 3.00
CA CYS A 157 -6.69 15.23 1.75
C CYS A 157 -7.49 14.73 0.54
N LEU A 158 -7.74 13.42 0.45
CA LEU A 158 -8.58 12.86 -0.61
C LEU A 158 -10.01 13.40 -0.56
N ARG A 159 -10.57 13.60 0.62
CA ARG A 159 -11.92 14.17 0.78
C ARG A 159 -12.00 15.63 0.34
N LEU A 160 -10.97 16.41 0.65
CA LEU A 160 -10.89 17.81 0.27
C LEU A 160 -10.69 17.98 -1.25
N LEU A 161 -9.79 17.18 -1.83
CA LEU A 161 -9.41 17.30 -3.23
C LEU A 161 -10.13 16.30 -4.14
N HIS A 162 -11.21 15.66 -3.64
CA HIS A 162 -11.89 14.59 -4.37
C HIS A 162 -12.33 15.00 -5.77
N LYS A 163 -12.99 16.15 -5.90
CA LYS A 163 -13.52 16.62 -7.18
C LYS A 163 -12.43 16.96 -8.19
N GLU A 164 -11.39 17.66 -7.73
CA GLU A 164 -10.26 18.07 -8.56
C GLU A 164 -9.41 16.86 -8.98
N LEU A 165 -9.19 15.91 -8.06
CA LEU A 165 -8.47 14.67 -8.35
C LEU A 165 -9.26 13.76 -9.29
N GLU A 166 -10.57 13.64 -9.11
CA GLU A 166 -11.44 12.87 -10.00
C GLU A 166 -11.36 13.46 -11.41
N LEU A 167 -11.59 14.76 -11.55
CA LEU A 167 -11.54 15.45 -12.83
C LEU A 167 -10.18 15.31 -13.51
N ALA A 168 -9.09 15.59 -12.80
CA ALA A 168 -7.74 15.48 -13.33
C ALA A 168 -7.31 14.02 -13.64
N SER A 169 -8.03 13.01 -13.12
CA SER A 169 -7.74 11.61 -13.40
C SER A 169 -8.44 11.11 -14.67
N PHE A 170 -9.52 11.74 -15.09
CA PHE A 170 -10.25 11.41 -16.31
C PHE A 170 -9.85 12.29 -17.49
N ASP A 171 -9.69 13.59 -17.28
CA ASP A 171 -9.34 14.56 -18.31
C ASP A 171 -8.50 15.70 -17.72
N GLU A 172 -7.18 15.63 -17.96
CA GLU A 172 -6.22 16.61 -17.45
C GLU A 172 -6.37 17.98 -18.13
N GLU A 173 -6.69 17.99 -19.44
CA GLU A 173 -6.87 19.24 -20.20
C GLU A 173 -8.14 19.98 -19.76
N TYR A 174 -9.23 19.24 -19.59
CA TYR A 174 -10.48 19.81 -19.10
C TYR A 174 -10.37 20.31 -17.66
N ALA A 175 -9.66 19.59 -16.81
CA ALA A 175 -9.36 20.05 -15.44
C ALA A 175 -8.59 21.38 -15.45
N HIS A 176 -7.63 21.53 -16.36
CA HIS A 176 -6.87 22.77 -16.51
C HIS A 176 -7.77 23.94 -16.95
N LEU A 177 -8.69 23.73 -17.90
CA LEU A 177 -9.64 24.74 -18.37
C LEU A 177 -10.59 25.23 -17.25
N LEU A 178 -10.92 24.36 -16.30
CA LEU A 178 -11.73 24.71 -15.11
C LEU A 178 -10.93 25.34 -13.97
N GLY A 179 -9.63 25.66 -14.21
CA GLY A 179 -8.77 26.33 -13.24
C GLY A 179 -8.10 25.41 -12.22
N ALA A 180 -8.26 24.10 -12.34
CA ALA A 180 -7.46 23.16 -11.55
C ALA A 180 -5.99 23.20 -11.99
N ARG A 181 -5.10 22.74 -11.10
CA ARG A 181 -3.65 22.64 -11.38
C ARG A 181 -3.24 21.17 -11.41
N PRO A 182 -3.36 20.46 -12.56
CA PRO A 182 -3.13 19.01 -12.64
C PRO A 182 -1.76 18.58 -12.14
N ALA A 183 -0.71 19.35 -12.44
CA ALA A 183 0.65 19.08 -11.98
C ALA A 183 0.78 19.10 -10.43
N LEU A 184 0.08 20.05 -9.78
CA LEU A 184 0.05 20.12 -8.31
C LEU A 184 -0.74 18.95 -7.73
N LEU A 185 -1.91 18.61 -8.30
CA LEU A 185 -2.74 17.50 -7.88
C LEU A 185 -1.99 16.16 -8.00
N ARG A 186 -1.22 15.98 -9.07
CA ARG A 186 -0.33 14.85 -9.27
C ARG A 186 0.72 14.78 -8.15
N SER A 187 1.41 15.88 -7.88
CA SER A 187 2.42 15.93 -6.81
C SER A 187 1.83 15.61 -5.45
N VAL A 188 0.66 16.15 -5.14
CA VAL A 188 -0.07 15.82 -3.89
C VAL A 188 -0.40 14.34 -3.82
N LEU A 189 -0.93 13.75 -4.90
CA LEU A 189 -1.25 12.32 -4.95
C LEU A 189 0.01 11.46 -4.72
N LEU A 190 1.13 11.79 -5.36
CA LEU A 190 2.41 11.10 -5.18
C LEU A 190 2.91 11.18 -3.73
N ILE A 191 2.79 12.34 -3.09
CA ILE A 191 3.15 12.54 -1.67
C ILE A 191 2.25 11.69 -0.78
N LEU A 192 0.94 11.66 -1.01
CA LEU A 192 0.02 10.83 -0.23
C LEU A 192 0.31 9.33 -0.38
N ILE A 193 0.65 8.89 -1.59
CA ILE A 193 1.08 7.50 -1.84
C ILE A 193 2.38 7.20 -1.10
N ALA A 194 3.37 8.12 -1.12
CA ALA A 194 4.62 7.97 -0.39
C ALA A 194 4.40 7.84 1.12
N LEU A 195 3.57 8.71 1.71
CA LEU A 195 3.21 8.67 3.12
C LEU A 195 2.54 7.34 3.51
N ALA A 196 1.54 6.92 2.73
CA ALA A 196 0.82 5.68 2.99
C ALA A 196 1.73 4.45 2.80
N ALA A 197 2.60 4.45 1.78
CA ALA A 197 3.56 3.37 1.55
C ALA A 197 4.55 3.23 2.71
N VAL A 198 5.16 4.34 3.17
CA VAL A 198 6.12 4.31 4.30
C VAL A 198 5.47 3.80 5.58
N ALA A 199 4.26 4.29 5.91
CA ALA A 199 3.53 3.85 7.10
C ALA A 199 3.16 2.37 7.02
N SER A 200 2.78 1.87 5.84
CA SER A 200 2.36 0.49 5.63
C SER A 200 3.54 -0.48 5.57
N VAL A 201 4.64 -0.13 4.88
CA VAL A 201 5.80 -1.03 4.70
C VAL A 201 6.40 -1.43 6.04
N ARG A 202 6.49 -0.53 6.99
CA ARG A 202 7.02 -0.81 8.33
C ARG A 202 6.22 -1.92 9.04
N LEU A 203 4.92 -1.94 8.86
CA LEU A 203 3.99 -2.84 9.57
C LEU A 203 3.76 -4.14 8.82
N VAL A 204 3.48 -4.02 7.56
CA VAL A 204 2.95 -5.13 6.73
C VAL A 204 3.99 -5.63 5.72
N GLY A 205 5.10 -4.92 5.56
CA GLY A 205 6.13 -5.22 4.57
C GLY A 205 5.81 -4.69 3.17
N ALA A 206 6.84 -4.63 2.33
CA ALA A 206 6.73 -4.06 0.98
C ALA A 206 5.80 -4.87 0.08
N LEU A 207 5.86 -6.20 0.14
CA LEU A 207 5.05 -7.11 -0.70
C LEU A 207 3.56 -6.95 -0.43
N LEU A 208 3.15 -6.93 0.84
CA LEU A 208 1.74 -6.78 1.19
C LEU A 208 1.26 -5.36 0.91
N THR A 209 2.10 -4.34 1.16
CA THR A 209 1.76 -2.95 0.85
C THR A 209 1.46 -2.76 -0.64
N THR A 210 2.32 -3.24 -1.54
CA THR A 210 2.07 -3.15 -2.99
C THR A 210 0.80 -3.87 -3.41
N ALA A 211 0.53 -5.05 -2.85
CA ALA A 211 -0.67 -5.82 -3.14
C ALA A 211 -1.94 -5.10 -2.68
N LEU A 212 -1.94 -4.46 -1.50
CA LEU A 212 -3.09 -3.70 -0.98
C LEU A 212 -3.43 -2.46 -1.81
N PHE A 213 -2.44 -1.82 -2.45
CA PHE A 213 -2.70 -0.72 -3.38
C PHE A 213 -3.33 -1.20 -4.69
N ILE A 214 -2.92 -2.36 -5.22
CA ILE A 214 -3.24 -2.77 -6.59
C ILE A 214 -4.46 -3.71 -6.63
N ILE A 215 -4.42 -4.83 -5.89
CA ILE A 215 -5.42 -5.90 -6.03
C ILE A 215 -6.83 -5.44 -5.67
N PRO A 216 -7.06 -4.85 -4.48
CA PRO A 216 -8.39 -4.39 -4.11
C PRO A 216 -8.90 -3.30 -5.06
N SER A 217 -8.03 -2.38 -5.46
CA SER A 217 -8.40 -1.26 -6.34
C SER A 217 -8.74 -1.71 -7.74
N THR A 218 -8.00 -2.68 -8.29
CA THR A 218 -8.34 -3.31 -9.58
C THR A 218 -9.68 -4.04 -9.50
N THR A 219 -9.95 -4.73 -8.39
CA THR A 219 -11.26 -5.37 -8.16
C THR A 219 -12.37 -4.33 -8.09
N GLY A 220 -12.13 -3.21 -7.40
CA GLY A 220 -13.07 -2.10 -7.32
C GLY A 220 -13.41 -1.50 -8.68
N VAL A 221 -12.42 -1.35 -9.57
CA VAL A 221 -12.62 -0.85 -10.94
C VAL A 221 -13.47 -1.82 -11.78
N LEU A 222 -13.36 -3.13 -11.57
CA LEU A 222 -14.17 -4.11 -12.28
C LEU A 222 -15.65 -4.10 -11.88
N ILE A 223 -15.98 -3.63 -10.66
CA ILE A 223 -17.34 -3.64 -10.10
C ILE A 223 -17.96 -2.25 -10.07
N GLY A 224 -17.16 -1.24 -9.75
CA GLY A 224 -17.63 0.14 -9.50
C GLY A 224 -18.01 0.85 -10.80
N LYS A 225 -19.16 1.52 -10.79
CA LYS A 225 -19.66 2.33 -11.92
C LYS A 225 -19.18 3.78 -11.91
N ASN A 226 -18.70 4.25 -10.77
CA ASN A 226 -18.19 5.60 -10.54
C ASN A 226 -17.04 5.54 -9.51
N LEU A 227 -16.25 6.61 -9.39
CA LEU A 227 -15.09 6.63 -8.51
C LEU A 227 -15.42 6.28 -7.05
N LYS A 228 -16.54 6.79 -6.52
CA LYS A 228 -16.97 6.46 -5.15
C LYS A 228 -17.31 4.97 -5.00
N GLY A 229 -17.96 4.37 -6.00
CA GLY A 229 -18.23 2.94 -6.06
C GLY A 229 -16.94 2.12 -6.16
N VAL A 230 -15.98 2.55 -6.98
CA VAL A 230 -14.64 1.94 -7.08
C VAL A 230 -13.98 1.95 -5.71
N MET A 231 -13.88 3.09 -5.04
CA MET A 231 -13.29 3.23 -3.71
C MET A 231 -13.99 2.33 -2.67
N PHE A 232 -15.31 2.31 -2.67
CA PHE A 232 -16.10 1.49 -1.74
C PHE A 232 -15.80 0.00 -1.91
N TRP A 233 -15.85 -0.53 -3.15
CA TRP A 233 -15.56 -1.93 -3.44
C TRP A 233 -14.10 -2.28 -3.20
N SER A 234 -13.18 -1.35 -3.46
CA SER A 234 -11.77 -1.51 -3.15
C SER A 234 -11.53 -1.68 -1.65
N VAL A 235 -12.13 -0.81 -0.83
CA VAL A 235 -12.03 -0.90 0.64
C VAL A 235 -12.64 -2.20 1.16
N LEU A 236 -13.81 -2.58 0.65
CA LEU A 236 -14.47 -3.83 1.03
C LEU A 236 -13.58 -5.05 0.70
N CYS A 237 -12.96 -5.05 -0.47
CA CYS A 237 -12.05 -6.11 -0.91
C CYS A 237 -10.78 -6.15 -0.03
N ALA A 238 -10.17 -4.98 0.29
CA ALA A 238 -8.99 -4.90 1.14
C ALA A 238 -9.28 -5.39 2.56
N CYS A 239 -10.36 -4.92 3.17
CA CYS A 239 -10.74 -5.29 4.54
C CYS A 239 -11.23 -6.74 4.60
N GLY A 240 -12.14 -7.15 3.73
CA GLY A 240 -12.72 -8.48 3.72
C GLY A 240 -11.72 -9.56 3.30
N GLY A 241 -11.04 -9.36 2.16
CA GLY A 241 -10.01 -10.28 1.67
C GLY A 241 -8.81 -10.34 2.62
N GLY A 242 -8.40 -9.17 3.16
CA GLY A 242 -7.34 -9.09 4.13
C GLY A 242 -7.64 -9.83 5.43
N THR A 243 -8.86 -9.69 5.97
CA THR A 243 -9.30 -10.42 7.17
C THR A 243 -9.31 -11.92 6.93
N LEU A 244 -9.84 -12.37 5.79
CA LEU A 244 -9.81 -13.79 5.42
C LEU A 244 -8.37 -14.32 5.37
N GLY A 245 -7.45 -13.58 4.75
CA GLY A 245 -6.04 -13.96 4.71
C GLY A 245 -5.39 -14.02 6.08
N LEU A 246 -5.66 -13.06 6.96
CA LEU A 246 -5.13 -13.03 8.32
C LEU A 246 -5.63 -14.24 9.14
N ILE A 247 -6.92 -14.60 9.01
CA ILE A 247 -7.51 -15.78 9.64
C ILE A 247 -6.85 -17.06 9.11
N ILE A 248 -6.62 -17.17 7.81
CA ILE A 248 -5.95 -18.33 7.21
C ILE A 248 -4.53 -18.46 7.78
N SER A 249 -3.79 -17.37 7.86
CA SER A 249 -2.44 -17.37 8.44
C SER A 249 -2.43 -17.79 9.92
N TYR A 250 -3.41 -17.34 10.70
CA TYR A 250 -3.55 -17.72 12.12
C TYR A 250 -3.87 -19.20 12.27
N THR A 251 -4.74 -19.74 11.40
CA THR A 251 -5.21 -21.13 11.48
C THR A 251 -4.15 -22.12 10.99
N PHE A 252 -3.41 -21.76 9.93
CA PHE A 252 -2.38 -22.63 9.34
C PHE A 252 -0.99 -22.11 9.71
N GLN A 253 -0.44 -22.66 10.81
CA GLN A 253 0.92 -22.34 11.26
C GLN A 253 1.94 -22.69 10.16
N GLY A 254 2.67 -21.66 9.70
CA GLY A 254 3.68 -21.80 8.62
C GLY A 254 3.37 -20.99 7.36
N ILE A 255 2.15 -20.44 7.21
CA ILE A 255 1.85 -19.51 6.12
C ILE A 255 2.12 -18.08 6.60
N PRO A 256 3.09 -17.34 6.01
CA PRO A 256 3.36 -15.94 6.37
C PRO A 256 2.10 -15.08 6.19
N ALA A 257 1.79 -14.25 7.19
CA ALA A 257 0.56 -13.44 7.19
C ALA A 257 0.45 -12.53 5.96
N GLY A 258 1.57 -11.91 5.53
CA GLY A 258 1.59 -11.09 4.33
C GLY A 258 1.15 -11.83 3.08
N ALA A 259 1.66 -13.04 2.85
CA ALA A 259 1.29 -13.86 1.69
C ALA A 259 -0.18 -14.30 1.75
N ALA A 260 -0.66 -14.72 2.93
CA ALA A 260 -2.05 -15.13 3.12
C ALA A 260 -3.04 -13.99 2.85
N ILE A 261 -2.72 -12.77 3.31
CA ILE A 261 -3.53 -11.57 3.07
C ILE A 261 -3.58 -11.21 1.58
N VAL A 262 -2.43 -11.26 0.88
CA VAL A 262 -2.39 -11.04 -0.58
C VAL A 262 -3.29 -12.02 -1.32
N LEU A 263 -3.20 -13.31 -0.99
CA LEU A 263 -4.05 -14.35 -1.60
C LEU A 263 -5.52 -14.13 -1.25
N GLY A 264 -5.83 -13.76 0.01
CA GLY A 264 -7.19 -13.43 0.44
C GLY A 264 -7.80 -12.26 -0.36
N CYS A 265 -7.01 -11.21 -0.63
CA CYS A 265 -7.44 -10.09 -1.48
C CYS A 265 -7.54 -10.48 -2.98
N ALA A 266 -6.77 -11.47 -3.44
CA ALA A 266 -6.81 -11.91 -4.83
C ALA A 266 -8.06 -12.75 -5.16
N ILE A 267 -8.63 -13.45 -4.19
CA ILE A 267 -9.84 -14.28 -4.39
C ILE A 267 -11.01 -13.47 -4.99
N PRO A 268 -11.45 -12.34 -4.41
CA PRO A 268 -12.52 -11.52 -4.99
C PRO A 268 -12.20 -11.06 -6.41
N TYR A 269 -10.95 -10.70 -6.70
CA TYR A 269 -10.53 -10.31 -8.04
C TYR A 269 -10.79 -11.40 -9.07
N PHE A 270 -10.32 -12.62 -8.82
CA PHE A 270 -10.51 -13.73 -9.75
C PHE A 270 -11.97 -14.12 -9.90
N ILE A 271 -12.76 -14.13 -8.81
CA ILE A 271 -14.20 -14.41 -8.85
C ILE A 271 -14.91 -13.40 -9.78
N VAL A 272 -14.65 -12.11 -9.59
CA VAL A 272 -15.28 -11.06 -10.40
C VAL A 272 -14.83 -11.15 -11.85
N ARG A 273 -13.54 -11.43 -12.09
CA ARG A 273 -13.00 -11.53 -13.44
C ARG A 273 -13.60 -12.70 -14.23
N ILE A 274 -13.74 -13.86 -13.59
CA ILE A 274 -14.36 -15.05 -14.21
C ILE A 274 -15.85 -14.81 -14.50
N LYS A 275 -16.55 -14.11 -13.59
CA LYS A 275 -17.97 -13.81 -13.79
C LYS A 275 -18.24 -12.82 -14.92
N ASN A 276 -17.26 -11.95 -15.22
CA ASN A 276 -17.35 -10.93 -16.25
C ASN A 276 -16.69 -11.34 -17.58
N ALA A 277 -16.10 -12.54 -17.65
CA ALA A 277 -15.55 -13.15 -18.87
C ALA A 277 -16.62 -13.97 -19.62
#